data_31289f59cbd1352b39ca02fedbf97171
#
_entry.id   31289f59cbd1352b39ca02fedbf97171
#
_cell.length_a   1.000
_cell.length_b   1.000
_cell.length_c   1.000
_cell.angle_alpha   90.00
_cell.angle_beta   90.00
_cell.angle_gamma   90.00
#
_symmetry.space_group_name_H-M   'P 1'
#
loop_
_entity.id
_entity.type
_entity.pdbx_description
1 polymer ?
#
loop_
_entity_poly.entity_id
_entity_poly.type
_entity_poly.pdbx_seq_one_letter_code
_entity_poly.pdbx_strand_id
1 'polypeptide(L)'
;MLDLLLEPFSYDYMLKAMILSTAVGGICAFLSSYLMLKGWSLIGDALSHSVVPGVAIAYAFALPYALGAFFAGILAALSILWIKSISKLKEDAVIGFIFSTFFALGLLIVSLNPTAVNVQNIILGNILGIADDDIYQVAIIIGVCLVLLLLFWKDLLLIFFDETQARTVGLSPLFYKILFFTLLSACVVAALQTVGAILVIAMVVTPGATAYLLTDKFKTLSIIAIILGAVTSFVGVYISYYLDGATGGVIVTLQTLLFLVAFLFSPKYGLLTRNKKAVENV
;
A
#
# COMPACT_ATOMS: atom_id res chain seq x y z
N MET A 1 8.82 -16.97 31.41
CA MET A 1 8.93 -17.05 29.93
C MET A 1 7.63 -16.74 29.23
N LEU A 2 6.47 -17.30 29.68
CA LEU A 2 5.15 -16.96 29.13
C LEU A 2 4.80 -15.47 29.39
N ASP A 3 5.09 -14.98 30.58
CA ASP A 3 4.83 -13.58 30.96
C ASP A 3 5.59 -12.60 30.07
N LEU A 4 6.84 -12.90 29.71
CA LEU A 4 7.62 -12.11 28.78
C LEU A 4 6.97 -12.06 27.39
N LEU A 5 6.46 -13.18 26.86
CA LEU A 5 5.81 -13.23 25.56
C LEU A 5 4.45 -12.52 25.53
N LEU A 6 3.77 -12.44 26.68
CA LEU A 6 2.49 -11.76 26.79
C LEU A 6 2.62 -10.27 27.14
N GLU A 7 3.82 -9.81 27.49
CA GLU A 7 4.08 -8.44 27.92
C GLU A 7 3.58 -7.38 26.92
N PRO A 8 3.79 -7.47 25.58
CA PRO A 8 3.29 -6.49 24.63
C PRO A 8 1.76 -6.35 24.65
N PHE A 9 1.04 -7.43 25.00
CA PHE A 9 -0.43 -7.41 25.06
C PHE A 9 -0.97 -6.71 26.33
N SER A 10 -0.14 -6.43 27.32
CA SER A 10 -0.53 -5.70 28.53
C SER A 10 -0.59 -4.19 28.31
N TYR A 11 0.00 -3.69 27.25
CA TYR A 11 0.04 -2.26 26.91
C TYR A 11 -1.05 -1.90 25.89
N ASP A 12 -1.93 -0.98 26.25
CA ASP A 12 -3.05 -0.51 25.41
C ASP A 12 -2.56 0.05 24.06
N TYR A 13 -1.48 0.84 24.07
CA TYR A 13 -0.90 1.39 22.83
C TYR A 13 -0.38 0.30 21.87
N MET A 14 0.15 -0.80 22.41
CA MET A 14 0.63 -1.92 21.59
C MET A 14 -0.53 -2.69 20.96
N LEU A 15 -1.61 -2.92 21.71
CA LEU A 15 -2.82 -3.55 21.17
C LEU A 15 -3.42 -2.71 20.05
N LYS A 16 -3.56 -1.41 20.26
CA LYS A 16 -4.03 -0.46 19.25
C LYS A 16 -3.15 -0.50 18.01
N ALA A 17 -1.82 -0.44 18.16
CA ALA A 17 -0.86 -0.50 17.08
C ALA A 17 -0.94 -1.82 16.30
N MET A 18 -1.03 -2.98 16.98
CA MET A 18 -1.15 -4.29 16.34
C MET A 18 -2.44 -4.43 15.53
N ILE A 19 -3.58 -4.04 16.10
CA ILE A 19 -4.88 -4.13 15.44
C ILE A 19 -4.92 -3.21 14.22
N LEU A 20 -4.51 -1.94 14.38
CA LEU A 20 -4.54 -0.96 13.32
C LEU A 20 -3.62 -1.33 12.17
N SER A 21 -2.37 -1.72 12.48
CA SER A 21 -1.38 -2.16 11.49
C SER A 21 -1.85 -3.40 10.72
N THR A 22 -2.48 -4.37 11.41
CA THR A 22 -3.06 -5.56 10.79
C THR A 22 -4.16 -5.20 9.79
N ALA A 23 -5.03 -4.28 10.16
CA ALA A 23 -6.12 -3.84 9.31
C ALA A 23 -5.61 -3.07 8.09
N VAL A 24 -4.66 -2.13 8.29
CA VAL A 24 -3.98 -1.40 7.21
C VAL A 24 -3.25 -2.37 6.27
N GLY A 25 -2.45 -3.28 6.83
CA GLY A 25 -1.70 -4.26 6.06
C GLY A 25 -2.59 -5.19 5.23
N GLY A 26 -3.70 -5.64 5.80
CA GLY A 26 -4.67 -6.48 5.09
C GLY A 26 -5.34 -5.77 3.91
N ILE A 27 -5.74 -4.51 4.09
CA ILE A 27 -6.39 -3.73 3.03
C ILE A 27 -5.41 -3.31 1.93
N CYS A 28 -4.21 -2.87 2.30
CA CYS A 28 -3.15 -2.56 1.34
C CYS A 28 -2.80 -3.80 0.50
N ALA A 29 -2.74 -4.97 1.13
CA ALA A 29 -2.51 -6.23 0.45
C ALA A 29 -3.66 -6.65 -0.47
N PHE A 30 -4.90 -6.34 -0.13
CA PHE A 30 -6.03 -6.55 -1.04
C PHE A 30 -5.92 -5.69 -2.29
N LEU A 31 -5.63 -4.39 -2.15
CA LEU A 31 -5.37 -3.50 -3.28
C LEU A 31 -4.16 -3.94 -4.09
N SER A 32 -3.10 -4.42 -3.43
CA SER A 32 -1.91 -4.99 -4.05
C SER A 32 -2.23 -6.10 -5.05
N SER A 33 -3.24 -6.92 -4.77
CA SER A 33 -3.68 -7.99 -5.66
C SER A 33 -4.12 -7.47 -7.03
N TYR A 34 -4.83 -6.35 -7.07
CA TYR A 34 -5.24 -5.71 -8.32
C TYR A 34 -4.08 -5.04 -9.04
N LEU A 35 -3.16 -4.42 -8.30
CA LEU A 35 -1.95 -3.82 -8.88
C LEU A 35 -1.09 -4.88 -9.58
N MET A 36 -0.94 -6.05 -8.96
CA MET A 36 -0.20 -7.16 -9.58
C MET A 36 -0.90 -7.70 -10.83
N LEU A 37 -2.24 -7.72 -10.87
CA LEU A 37 -3.01 -8.16 -12.04
C LEU A 37 -2.73 -7.28 -13.28
N LYS A 38 -2.55 -5.97 -13.09
CA LYS A 38 -2.23 -5.00 -14.15
C LYS A 38 -0.73 -4.81 -14.37
N GLY A 39 0.12 -5.33 -13.49
CA GLY A 39 1.56 -5.03 -13.52
C GLY A 39 1.90 -3.62 -13.07
N TRP A 40 1.05 -2.99 -12.25
CA TRP A 40 1.20 -1.60 -11.78
C TRP A 40 1.96 -1.51 -10.45
N SER A 41 3.12 -2.14 -10.38
CA SER A 41 3.92 -2.17 -9.14
C SER A 41 4.43 -0.78 -8.71
N LEU A 42 4.69 0.12 -9.64
CA LEU A 42 5.22 1.45 -9.35
C LEU A 42 4.17 2.47 -8.87
N ILE A 43 2.87 2.20 -9.01
CA ILE A 43 1.81 3.14 -8.61
C ILE A 43 1.78 3.35 -7.09
N GLY A 44 2.02 2.31 -6.30
CA GLY A 44 2.08 2.43 -4.85
C GLY A 44 3.17 3.40 -4.40
N ASP A 45 4.35 3.29 -5.01
CA ASP A 45 5.48 4.21 -4.79
C ASP A 45 5.15 5.64 -5.23
N ALA A 46 4.66 5.78 -6.45
CA ALA A 46 4.29 7.08 -7.00
C ALA A 46 3.28 7.82 -6.11
N LEU A 47 2.23 7.14 -5.64
CA LEU A 47 1.23 7.75 -4.76
C LEU A 47 1.79 8.09 -3.39
N SER A 48 2.62 7.24 -2.79
CA SER A 48 3.20 7.49 -1.47
C SER A 48 4.05 8.77 -1.42
N HIS A 49 4.73 9.09 -2.50
CA HIS A 49 5.53 10.30 -2.60
C HIS A 49 4.78 11.49 -3.19
N SER A 50 3.74 11.25 -4.01
CA SER A 50 2.91 12.32 -4.59
C SER A 50 2.03 13.03 -3.56
N VAL A 51 1.90 12.51 -2.35
CA VAL A 51 1.17 13.17 -1.26
C VAL A 51 1.93 14.32 -0.63
N VAL A 52 3.26 14.41 -0.80
CA VAL A 52 4.13 15.41 -0.15
C VAL A 52 3.69 16.86 -0.37
N PRO A 53 3.35 17.32 -1.60
CA PRO A 53 2.89 18.70 -1.77
C PRO A 53 1.57 18.97 -1.06
N GLY A 54 0.67 17.99 -0.99
CA GLY A 54 -0.59 18.12 -0.26
C GLY A 54 -0.41 18.24 1.23
N VAL A 55 0.50 17.45 1.80
CA VAL A 55 0.87 17.56 3.23
C VAL A 55 1.47 18.93 3.52
N ALA A 56 2.39 19.42 2.66
CA ALA A 56 3.04 20.72 2.81
C ALA A 56 2.02 21.88 2.75
N ILE A 57 1.08 21.82 1.81
CA ILE A 57 0.00 22.81 1.67
C ILE A 57 -0.93 22.76 2.89
N ALA A 58 -1.39 21.57 3.30
CA ALA A 58 -2.27 21.42 4.45
C ALA A 58 -1.64 22.00 5.72
N TYR A 59 -0.36 21.76 5.92
CA TYR A 59 0.38 22.33 7.05
C TYR A 59 0.44 23.85 6.98
N ALA A 60 0.72 24.43 5.80
CA ALA A 60 0.78 25.89 5.64
C ALA A 60 -0.56 26.59 5.96
N PHE A 61 -1.68 25.91 5.74
CA PHE A 61 -3.03 26.41 6.02
C PHE A 61 -3.62 25.90 7.35
N ALA A 62 -2.82 25.24 8.20
CA ALA A 62 -3.27 24.63 9.46
C ALA A 62 -4.46 23.65 9.28
N LEU A 63 -4.53 22.95 8.15
CA LEU A 63 -5.51 21.91 7.85
C LEU A 63 -4.98 20.54 8.26
N PRO A 64 -5.87 19.55 8.49
CA PRO A 64 -5.46 18.17 8.71
C PRO A 64 -4.61 17.67 7.54
N TYR A 65 -3.37 17.24 7.81
CA TYR A 65 -2.42 16.80 6.77
C TYR A 65 -2.91 15.59 5.96
N ALA A 66 -3.74 14.73 6.58
CA ALA A 66 -4.36 13.61 5.88
C ALA A 66 -5.28 14.05 4.72
N LEU A 67 -6.02 15.15 4.88
CA LEU A 67 -6.85 15.71 3.80
C LEU A 67 -5.97 16.19 2.65
N GLY A 68 -4.92 16.97 2.95
CA GLY A 68 -3.99 17.43 1.91
C GLY A 68 -3.32 16.27 1.17
N ALA A 69 -2.84 15.27 1.92
CA ALA A 69 -2.27 14.06 1.36
C ALA A 69 -3.25 13.32 0.43
N PHE A 70 -4.49 13.14 0.86
CA PHE A 70 -5.53 12.46 0.11
C PHE A 70 -5.85 13.17 -1.21
N PHE A 71 -6.06 14.49 -1.17
CA PHE A 71 -6.35 15.26 -2.39
C PHE A 71 -5.16 15.28 -3.35
N ALA A 72 -3.93 15.40 -2.85
CA ALA A 72 -2.74 15.33 -3.70
C ALA A 72 -2.58 13.94 -4.34
N GLY A 73 -2.82 12.87 -3.59
CA GLY A 73 -2.80 11.51 -4.11
C GLY A 73 -3.85 11.27 -5.20
N ILE A 74 -5.09 11.75 -5.01
CA ILE A 74 -6.13 11.69 -6.05
C ILE A 74 -5.72 12.51 -7.27
N LEU A 75 -5.20 13.73 -7.09
CA LEU A 75 -4.78 14.58 -8.19
C LEU A 75 -3.64 13.93 -9.00
N ALA A 76 -2.67 13.32 -8.34
CA ALA A 76 -1.61 12.55 -8.99
C ALA A 76 -2.19 11.37 -9.78
N ALA A 77 -3.08 10.58 -9.19
CA ALA A 77 -3.73 9.45 -9.84
C ALA A 77 -4.55 9.87 -11.06
N LEU A 78 -5.35 10.93 -10.95
CA LEU A 78 -6.11 11.48 -12.07
C LEU A 78 -5.20 12.02 -13.17
N SER A 79 -4.06 12.63 -12.81
CA SER A 79 -3.05 13.10 -13.77
C SER A 79 -2.44 11.93 -14.54
N ILE A 80 -2.14 10.81 -13.87
CA ILE A 80 -1.66 9.57 -14.50
C ILE A 80 -2.70 9.05 -15.50
N LEU A 81 -3.97 8.93 -15.09
CA LEU A 81 -5.06 8.46 -15.95
C LEU A 81 -5.26 9.38 -17.16
N TRP A 82 -5.23 10.69 -16.93
CA TRP A 82 -5.43 11.69 -17.99
C TRP A 82 -4.29 11.65 -19.02
N ILE A 83 -3.03 11.70 -18.59
CA ILE A 83 -1.87 11.62 -19.51
C ILE A 83 -1.88 10.31 -20.28
N LYS A 84 -2.22 9.19 -19.61
CA LYS A 84 -2.32 7.88 -20.26
C LYS A 84 -3.41 7.86 -21.33
N SER A 85 -4.52 8.57 -21.13
CA SER A 85 -5.63 8.61 -22.10
C SER A 85 -5.29 9.38 -23.39
N ILE A 86 -4.39 10.37 -23.32
CA ILE A 86 -4.03 11.25 -24.45
C ILE A 86 -2.66 10.91 -25.06
N SER A 87 -1.86 10.09 -24.38
CA SER A 87 -0.51 9.72 -24.84
C SER A 87 -0.37 8.23 -25.10
N LYS A 88 0.58 7.86 -25.97
CA LYS A 88 0.98 6.47 -26.23
C LYS A 88 2.19 6.06 -25.35
N LEU A 89 2.50 6.82 -24.33
CA LEU A 89 3.62 6.53 -23.44
C LEU A 89 3.38 5.25 -22.66
N LYS A 90 4.47 4.57 -22.31
CA LYS A 90 4.41 3.43 -21.39
C LYS A 90 3.94 3.89 -20.03
N GLU A 91 3.16 3.05 -19.34
CA GLU A 91 2.57 3.38 -18.03
C GLU A 91 3.63 3.78 -17.01
N ASP A 92 4.72 3.02 -16.93
CA ASP A 92 5.83 3.30 -16.01
C ASP A 92 6.46 4.69 -16.22
N ALA A 93 6.57 5.14 -17.50
CA ALA A 93 7.10 6.46 -17.81
C ALA A 93 6.16 7.59 -17.33
N VAL A 94 4.83 7.41 -17.50
CA VAL A 94 3.84 8.38 -17.01
C VAL A 94 3.83 8.41 -15.49
N ILE A 95 3.85 7.26 -14.83
CA ILE A 95 3.90 7.15 -13.38
C ILE A 95 5.15 7.82 -12.83
N GLY A 96 6.34 7.51 -13.40
CA GLY A 96 7.61 8.10 -12.98
C GLY A 96 7.67 9.62 -13.18
N PHE A 97 7.10 10.12 -14.28
CA PHE A 97 7.01 11.57 -14.54
C PHE A 97 6.14 12.28 -13.49
N ILE A 98 4.92 11.78 -13.25
CA ILE A 98 4.00 12.36 -12.26
C ILE A 98 4.59 12.29 -10.86
N PHE A 99 5.15 11.14 -10.47
CA PHE A 99 5.85 10.97 -9.20
C PHE A 99 6.93 12.05 -9.01
N SER A 100 7.84 12.16 -9.97
CA SER A 100 8.96 13.12 -9.87
C SER A 100 8.48 14.57 -9.81
N THR A 101 7.44 14.90 -10.58
CA THR A 101 6.86 16.25 -10.61
C THR A 101 6.22 16.60 -9.26
N PHE A 102 5.36 15.74 -8.74
CA PHE A 102 4.69 15.98 -7.46
C PHE A 102 5.70 16.02 -6.31
N PHE A 103 6.65 15.11 -6.28
CA PHE A 103 7.68 15.09 -5.25
C PHE A 103 8.54 16.36 -5.27
N ALA A 104 8.98 16.79 -6.47
CA ALA A 104 9.75 18.03 -6.62
C ALA A 104 8.94 19.27 -6.20
N LEU A 105 7.66 19.34 -6.57
CA LEU A 105 6.76 20.41 -6.12
C LEU A 105 6.61 20.41 -4.60
N GLY A 106 6.46 19.24 -3.98
CA GLY A 106 6.39 19.11 -2.52
C GLY A 106 7.64 19.65 -1.84
N LEU A 107 8.82 19.23 -2.31
CA LEU A 107 10.10 19.71 -1.78
C LEU A 107 10.25 21.22 -1.97
N LEU A 108 9.83 21.77 -3.11
CA LEU A 108 9.86 23.21 -3.37
C LEU A 108 8.99 23.98 -2.37
N ILE A 109 7.75 23.50 -2.12
CA ILE A 109 6.83 24.15 -1.17
C ILE A 109 7.43 24.13 0.24
N VAL A 110 7.97 23.00 0.69
CA VAL A 110 8.62 22.87 1.99
C VAL A 110 9.85 23.78 2.09
N SER A 111 10.65 23.90 1.01
CA SER A 111 11.83 24.77 0.98
C SER A 111 11.49 26.25 1.06
N LEU A 112 10.40 26.67 0.41
CA LEU A 112 9.95 28.07 0.42
C LEU A 112 9.29 28.47 1.75
N ASN A 113 8.71 27.50 2.45
CA ASN A 113 8.10 27.69 3.76
C ASN A 113 8.76 26.74 4.75
N PRO A 114 9.94 27.07 5.30
CA PRO A 114 10.61 26.21 6.28
C PRO A 114 9.75 26.15 7.54
N THR A 115 8.88 25.15 7.56
CA THR A 115 7.99 24.86 8.69
C THR A 115 8.69 23.85 9.62
N ALA A 116 8.33 23.85 10.90
CA ALA A 116 8.82 22.87 11.86
C ALA A 116 8.28 21.44 11.62
N VAL A 117 7.90 21.12 10.37
CA VAL A 117 7.48 19.77 10.00
C VAL A 117 8.67 18.85 10.17
N ASN A 118 8.58 17.96 11.13
CA ASN A 118 9.58 16.92 11.25
C ASN A 118 9.36 15.88 10.13
N VAL A 119 9.96 16.18 8.96
CA VAL A 119 9.89 15.32 7.78
C VAL A 119 10.29 13.88 8.11
N GLN A 120 11.16 13.72 9.11
CA GLN A 120 11.60 12.42 9.59
C GLN A 120 10.46 11.59 10.19
N ASN A 121 9.53 12.21 10.92
CA ASN A 121 8.37 11.51 11.46
C ASN A 121 7.38 11.08 10.37
N ILE A 122 7.24 11.86 9.31
CA ILE A 122 6.39 11.51 8.17
C ILE A 122 7.01 10.34 7.37
N ILE A 123 8.33 10.33 7.24
CA ILE A 123 9.06 9.31 6.49
C ILE A 123 9.11 7.98 7.24
N LEU A 124 9.42 8.01 8.53
CA LEU A 124 9.60 6.81 9.35
C LEU A 124 8.29 6.26 9.92
N GLY A 125 7.26 7.13 10.04
CA GLY A 125 6.02 6.79 10.75
C GLY A 125 6.22 6.68 12.26
N ASN A 126 5.14 6.68 13.02
CA ASN A 126 5.17 6.49 14.47
C ASN A 126 3.88 5.81 14.95
N ILE A 127 3.71 4.54 14.58
CA ILE A 127 2.49 3.80 14.94
C ILE A 127 2.34 3.61 16.45
N LEU A 128 3.45 3.54 17.20
CA LEU A 128 3.41 3.38 18.66
C LEU A 128 3.02 4.65 19.39
N GLY A 129 3.19 5.82 18.76
CA GLY A 129 2.83 7.13 19.31
C GLY A 129 1.69 7.82 18.57
N ILE A 130 0.83 7.05 17.86
CA ILE A 130 -0.30 7.61 17.11
C ILE A 130 -1.35 8.15 18.10
N ALA A 131 -1.89 9.35 17.81
CA ALA A 131 -2.95 9.95 18.61
C ALA A 131 -4.27 9.18 18.45
N ASP A 132 -5.11 9.17 19.49
CA ASP A 132 -6.39 8.46 19.45
C ASP A 132 -7.31 8.98 18.32
N ASP A 133 -7.29 10.27 18.03
CA ASP A 133 -8.05 10.88 16.93
C ASP A 133 -7.60 10.35 15.57
N ASP A 134 -6.29 10.16 15.37
CA ASP A 134 -5.74 9.57 14.14
C ASP A 134 -6.10 8.09 14.01
N ILE A 135 -6.18 7.35 15.13
CA ILE A 135 -6.64 5.94 15.14
C ILE A 135 -8.08 5.85 14.62
N TYR A 136 -8.98 6.72 15.13
CA TYR A 136 -10.37 6.74 14.64
C TYR A 136 -10.46 7.12 13.17
N GLN A 137 -9.68 8.11 12.73
CA GLN A 137 -9.63 8.50 11.32
C GLN A 137 -9.18 7.35 10.42
N VAL A 138 -8.07 6.71 10.75
CA VAL A 138 -7.53 5.56 10.00
C VAL A 138 -8.52 4.39 10.00
N ALA A 139 -9.15 4.08 11.13
CA ALA A 139 -10.14 3.01 11.22
C ALA A 139 -11.37 3.28 10.33
N ILE A 140 -11.85 4.51 10.27
CA ILE A 140 -12.96 4.91 9.38
C ILE A 140 -12.54 4.76 7.92
N ILE A 141 -11.37 5.27 7.54
CA ILE A 141 -10.85 5.15 6.16
C ILE A 141 -10.78 3.69 5.74
N ILE A 142 -10.18 2.84 6.57
CA ILE A 142 -10.04 1.40 6.31
C ILE A 142 -11.41 0.73 6.21
N GLY A 143 -12.34 1.05 7.12
CA GLY A 143 -13.69 0.50 7.12
C GLY A 143 -14.44 0.84 5.83
N VAL A 144 -14.42 2.11 5.41
CA VAL A 144 -15.04 2.56 4.16
C VAL A 144 -14.38 1.90 2.95
N CYS A 145 -13.05 1.86 2.90
CA CYS A 145 -12.31 1.20 1.82
C CYS A 145 -12.64 -0.29 1.73
N LEU A 146 -12.71 -0.99 2.87
CA LEU A 146 -13.05 -2.41 2.90
C LEU A 146 -14.47 -2.65 2.37
N VAL A 147 -15.44 -1.88 2.83
CA VAL A 147 -16.84 -2.01 2.37
C VAL A 147 -16.92 -1.77 0.86
N LEU A 148 -16.32 -0.71 0.33
CA LEU A 148 -16.35 -0.41 -1.09
C LEU A 148 -15.61 -1.47 -1.92
N LEU A 149 -14.45 -1.96 -1.47
CA LEU A 149 -13.74 -3.04 -2.13
C LEU A 149 -14.55 -4.33 -2.16
N LEU A 150 -15.25 -4.68 -1.05
CA LEU A 150 -16.10 -5.87 -1.00
C LEU A 150 -17.37 -5.73 -1.86
N LEU A 151 -17.91 -4.53 -2.01
CA LEU A 151 -19.07 -4.28 -2.89
C LEU A 151 -18.67 -4.38 -4.37
N PHE A 152 -17.55 -3.79 -4.75
CA PHE A 152 -17.15 -3.64 -6.15
C PHE A 152 -16.04 -4.59 -6.61
N TRP A 153 -15.67 -5.58 -5.81
CA TRP A 153 -14.52 -6.46 -6.11
C TRP A 153 -14.63 -7.20 -7.46
N LYS A 154 -15.85 -7.62 -7.86
CA LYS A 154 -16.08 -8.33 -9.12
C LYS A 154 -15.98 -7.38 -10.32
N ASP A 155 -16.55 -6.19 -10.19
CA ASP A 155 -16.53 -5.18 -11.24
C ASP A 155 -15.12 -4.65 -11.46
N LEU A 156 -14.40 -4.38 -10.36
CA LEU A 156 -12.98 -4.02 -10.40
C LEU A 156 -12.16 -5.13 -11.06
N LEU A 157 -12.38 -6.40 -10.68
CA LEU A 157 -11.68 -7.53 -11.28
C LEU A 157 -11.91 -7.59 -12.78
N LEU A 158 -13.16 -7.46 -13.24
CA LEU A 158 -13.50 -7.50 -14.65
C LEU A 158 -12.80 -6.37 -15.43
N ILE A 159 -12.81 -5.14 -14.89
CA ILE A 159 -12.19 -3.98 -15.53
C ILE A 159 -10.67 -4.09 -15.57
N PHE A 160 -10.06 -4.61 -14.51
CA PHE A 160 -8.62 -4.81 -14.46
C PHE A 160 -8.17 -5.97 -15.34
N PHE A 161 -9.04 -6.94 -15.60
CA PHE A 161 -8.74 -8.06 -16.49
C PHE A 161 -8.98 -7.70 -17.96
N ASP A 162 -10.20 -7.24 -18.29
CA ASP A 162 -10.61 -6.89 -19.68
C ASP A 162 -11.58 -5.70 -19.69
N GLU A 163 -11.06 -4.53 -20.05
CA GLU A 163 -11.83 -3.30 -20.17
C GLU A 163 -12.86 -3.33 -21.30
N THR A 164 -12.57 -4.09 -22.37
CA THR A 164 -13.48 -4.19 -23.52
C THR A 164 -14.71 -4.98 -23.13
N GLN A 165 -14.52 -6.12 -22.47
CA GLN A 165 -15.62 -6.91 -21.94
C GLN A 165 -16.41 -6.14 -20.86
N ALA A 166 -15.76 -5.38 -20.00
CA ALA A 166 -16.45 -4.57 -19.01
C ALA A 166 -17.39 -3.54 -19.65
N ARG A 167 -16.98 -2.91 -20.75
CA ARG A 167 -17.84 -1.97 -21.51
C ARG A 167 -19.04 -2.66 -22.14
N THR A 168 -18.91 -3.89 -22.66
CA THR A 168 -20.02 -4.62 -23.26
C THR A 168 -21.09 -5.02 -22.25
N VAL A 169 -20.72 -5.19 -20.98
CA VAL A 169 -21.64 -5.46 -19.86
C VAL A 169 -22.23 -4.16 -19.27
N GLY A 170 -21.86 -2.99 -19.82
CA GLY A 170 -22.39 -1.68 -19.39
C GLY A 170 -21.64 -1.03 -18.23
N LEU A 171 -20.48 -1.57 -17.83
CA LEU A 171 -19.65 -0.94 -16.81
C LEU A 171 -18.83 0.22 -17.42
N SER A 172 -18.63 1.30 -16.65
CA SER A 172 -17.78 2.42 -17.02
C SER A 172 -16.35 2.21 -16.51
N PRO A 173 -15.36 1.85 -17.34
CA PRO A 173 -13.99 1.62 -16.87
C PRO A 173 -13.37 2.84 -16.19
N LEU A 174 -13.71 4.05 -16.66
CA LEU A 174 -13.19 5.29 -16.09
C LEU A 174 -13.65 5.47 -14.63
N PHE A 175 -14.94 5.25 -14.37
CA PHE A 175 -15.49 5.38 -13.01
C PHE A 175 -14.81 4.44 -12.04
N TYR A 176 -14.67 3.16 -12.39
CA TYR A 176 -14.05 2.17 -11.50
C TYR A 176 -12.54 2.35 -11.35
N LYS A 177 -11.84 2.86 -12.37
CA LYS A 177 -10.43 3.26 -12.23
C LYS A 177 -10.29 4.42 -11.26
N ILE A 178 -11.12 5.45 -11.38
CA ILE A 178 -11.13 6.58 -10.44
C ILE A 178 -11.46 6.08 -9.04
N LEU A 179 -12.48 5.24 -8.88
CA LEU A 179 -12.83 4.64 -7.60
C LEU A 179 -11.63 3.87 -7.00
N PHE A 180 -11.00 3.01 -7.77
CA PHE A 180 -9.84 2.24 -7.31
C PHE A 180 -8.69 3.13 -6.87
N PHE A 181 -8.33 4.15 -7.64
CA PHE A 181 -7.27 5.08 -7.28
C PHE A 181 -7.61 5.95 -6.08
N THR A 182 -8.89 6.31 -5.91
CA THR A 182 -9.36 7.01 -4.72
C THR A 182 -9.20 6.14 -3.48
N LEU A 183 -9.59 4.86 -3.56
CA LEU A 183 -9.41 3.89 -2.47
C LEU A 183 -7.93 3.64 -2.19
N LEU A 184 -7.12 3.50 -3.23
CA LEU A 184 -5.68 3.31 -3.09
C LEU A 184 -5.03 4.53 -2.42
N SER A 185 -5.37 5.75 -2.85
CA SER A 185 -4.88 6.99 -2.23
C SER A 185 -5.29 7.09 -0.77
N ALA A 186 -6.54 6.76 -0.43
CA ALA A 186 -7.02 6.76 0.95
C ALA A 186 -6.26 5.73 1.82
N CYS A 187 -6.04 4.52 1.31
CA CYS A 187 -5.28 3.48 2.01
C CYS A 187 -3.80 3.84 2.15
N VAL A 188 -3.19 4.47 1.14
CA VAL A 188 -1.82 4.98 1.20
C VAL A 188 -1.69 6.04 2.30
N VAL A 189 -2.65 6.97 2.41
CA VAL A 189 -2.65 8.00 3.47
C VAL A 189 -2.81 7.37 4.84
N ALA A 190 -3.73 6.41 5.01
CA ALA A 190 -3.91 5.67 6.26
C ALA A 190 -2.63 4.91 6.66
N ALA A 191 -1.99 4.25 5.69
CA ALA A 191 -0.73 3.54 5.91
C ALA A 191 0.43 4.49 6.22
N LEU A 192 0.48 5.67 5.58
CA LEU A 192 1.49 6.70 5.83
C LEU A 192 1.43 7.20 7.27
N GLN A 193 0.23 7.40 7.82
CA GLN A 193 0.04 7.81 9.21
C GLN A 193 0.49 6.74 10.21
N THR A 194 0.39 5.47 9.83
CA THR A 194 0.74 4.34 10.71
C THR A 194 2.21 3.94 10.61
N VAL A 195 2.67 3.60 9.42
CA VAL A 195 4.00 2.99 9.22
C VAL A 195 5.01 3.88 8.52
N GLY A 196 4.59 5.05 8.02
CA GLY A 196 5.44 6.02 7.32
C GLY A 196 5.60 5.75 5.82
N ALA A 197 6.05 6.79 5.09
CA ALA A 197 6.04 6.81 3.62
C ALA A 197 6.86 5.69 2.96
N ILE A 198 8.07 5.43 3.46
CA ILE A 198 8.98 4.43 2.87
C ILE A 198 8.37 3.02 2.92
N LEU A 199 7.60 2.74 3.97
CA LEU A 199 7.11 1.40 4.24
C LEU A 199 5.77 1.10 3.60
N VAL A 200 5.00 2.15 3.29
CA VAL A 200 3.73 2.02 2.56
C VAL A 200 3.95 1.31 1.22
N ILE A 201 5.05 1.63 0.52
CA ILE A 201 5.40 1.01 -0.76
C ILE A 201 5.45 -0.51 -0.63
N ALA A 202 6.19 -0.98 0.37
CA ALA A 202 6.32 -2.42 0.61
C ALA A 202 4.99 -3.08 0.98
N MET A 203 4.17 -2.43 1.82
CA MET A 203 2.85 -2.96 2.21
C MET A 203 1.87 -3.04 1.03
N VAL A 204 1.97 -2.12 0.07
CA VAL A 204 1.09 -2.07 -1.10
C VAL A 204 1.58 -2.98 -2.24
N VAL A 205 2.87 -3.34 -2.29
CA VAL A 205 3.43 -4.12 -3.41
C VAL A 205 3.77 -5.55 -3.01
N THR A 206 4.50 -5.73 -1.91
CA THR A 206 5.13 -7.02 -1.58
C THR A 206 4.15 -8.17 -1.31
N PRO A 207 3.03 -8.00 -0.58
CA PRO A 207 2.11 -9.11 -0.34
C PRO A 207 1.46 -9.63 -1.63
N GLY A 208 1.06 -8.72 -2.52
CA GLY A 208 0.50 -9.09 -3.83
C GLY A 208 1.53 -9.77 -4.73
N ALA A 209 2.76 -9.25 -4.78
CA ALA A 209 3.85 -9.85 -5.54
C ALA A 209 4.19 -11.26 -5.03
N THR A 210 4.22 -11.45 -3.71
CA THR A 210 4.44 -12.77 -3.09
C THR A 210 3.31 -13.74 -3.46
N ALA A 211 2.06 -13.32 -3.33
CA ALA A 211 0.91 -14.13 -3.67
C ALA A 211 0.86 -14.47 -5.18
N TYR A 212 1.27 -13.54 -6.04
CA TYR A 212 1.34 -13.76 -7.49
C TYR A 212 2.33 -14.86 -7.87
N LEU A 213 3.42 -15.00 -7.14
CA LEU A 213 4.37 -16.11 -7.33
C LEU A 213 3.76 -17.47 -6.99
N LEU A 214 2.77 -17.52 -6.09
CA LEU A 214 2.22 -18.76 -5.57
C LEU A 214 1.02 -19.29 -6.36
N THR A 215 0.20 -18.40 -7.00
CA THR A 215 -1.04 -18.82 -7.65
C THR A 215 -1.45 -17.92 -8.82
N ASP A 216 -2.18 -18.51 -9.80
CA ASP A 216 -2.79 -17.80 -10.94
C ASP A 216 -4.25 -17.41 -10.69
N LYS A 217 -4.90 -18.02 -9.68
CA LYS A 217 -6.31 -17.75 -9.40
C LYS A 217 -6.45 -16.48 -8.58
N PHE A 218 -7.02 -15.42 -9.15
CA PHE A 218 -7.15 -14.12 -8.49
C PHE A 218 -7.76 -14.20 -7.08
N LYS A 219 -8.84 -14.97 -6.90
CA LYS A 219 -9.47 -15.15 -5.57
C LYS A 219 -8.47 -15.69 -4.53
N THR A 220 -7.72 -16.73 -4.90
CA THR A 220 -6.70 -17.32 -4.02
C THR A 220 -5.54 -16.35 -3.80
N LEU A 221 -5.10 -15.64 -4.84
CA LEU A 221 -4.07 -14.62 -4.79
C LEU A 221 -4.45 -13.53 -3.78
N SER A 222 -5.67 -12.98 -3.89
CA SER A 222 -6.14 -11.94 -2.97
C SER A 222 -6.21 -12.44 -1.52
N ILE A 223 -6.68 -13.66 -1.28
CA ILE A 223 -6.75 -14.23 0.07
C ILE A 223 -5.33 -14.40 0.65
N ILE A 224 -4.40 -14.98 -0.12
CA ILE A 224 -3.00 -15.15 0.30
C ILE A 224 -2.36 -13.78 0.59
N ALA A 225 -2.55 -12.79 -0.31
CA ALA A 225 -2.01 -11.46 -0.12
C ALA A 225 -2.53 -10.82 1.17
N ILE A 226 -3.85 -10.85 1.41
CA ILE A 226 -4.49 -10.29 2.62
C ILE A 226 -3.91 -10.96 3.89
N ILE A 227 -3.82 -12.29 3.90
CA ILE A 227 -3.26 -13.01 5.04
C ILE A 227 -1.79 -12.63 5.26
N LEU A 228 -0.99 -12.59 4.20
CA LEU A 228 0.42 -12.17 4.29
C LEU A 228 0.55 -10.75 4.83
N GLY A 229 -0.20 -9.78 4.26
CA GLY A 229 -0.16 -8.39 4.70
C GLY A 229 -0.60 -8.21 6.15
N ALA A 230 -1.71 -8.86 6.55
CA ALA A 230 -2.23 -8.80 7.91
C ALA A 230 -1.28 -9.46 8.94
N VAL A 231 -0.84 -10.68 8.66
CA VAL A 231 0.02 -11.45 9.58
C VAL A 231 1.40 -10.79 9.72
N THR A 232 2.01 -10.35 8.61
CA THR A 232 3.33 -9.69 8.70
C THR A 232 3.27 -8.36 9.42
N SER A 233 2.17 -7.61 9.27
CA SER A 233 1.95 -6.37 10.01
C SER A 233 1.78 -6.64 11.51
N PHE A 234 0.95 -7.60 11.89
CA PHE A 234 0.78 -8.01 13.28
C PHE A 234 2.08 -8.46 13.93
N VAL A 235 2.75 -9.44 13.31
CA VAL A 235 4.01 -10.01 13.80
C VAL A 235 5.13 -8.98 13.80
N GLY A 236 5.15 -8.08 12.80
CA GLY A 236 6.16 -7.03 12.70
C GLY A 236 6.05 -6.02 13.84
N VAL A 237 4.84 -5.58 14.20
CA VAL A 237 4.62 -4.72 15.39
C VAL A 237 5.03 -5.44 16.67
N TYR A 238 4.65 -6.71 16.81
CA TYR A 238 5.01 -7.52 17.97
C TYR A 238 6.53 -7.68 18.12
N ILE A 239 7.24 -8.00 17.06
CA ILE A 239 8.70 -8.16 17.07
C ILE A 239 9.40 -6.81 17.31
N SER A 240 8.88 -5.71 16.77
CA SER A 240 9.49 -4.38 16.94
C SER A 240 9.57 -3.96 18.41
N TYR A 241 8.65 -4.43 19.25
CA TYR A 241 8.67 -4.20 20.68
C TYR A 241 9.95 -4.74 21.34
N TYR A 242 10.35 -5.97 20.98
CA TYR A 242 11.55 -6.61 21.56
C TYR A 242 12.84 -6.11 20.95
N LEU A 243 12.82 -5.65 19.69
CA LEU A 243 13.99 -5.14 19.01
C LEU A 243 14.24 -3.66 19.31
N ASP A 244 13.30 -2.97 19.97
CA ASP A 244 13.32 -1.51 20.17
C ASP A 244 13.62 -0.76 18.86
N GLY A 245 13.03 -1.27 17.76
CA GLY A 245 13.33 -0.86 16.39
C GLY A 245 12.13 -0.22 15.68
N ALA A 246 12.41 0.46 14.56
CA ALA A 246 11.36 1.03 13.71
C ALA A 246 10.40 -0.06 13.23
N THR A 247 9.14 0.00 13.69
CA THR A 247 8.10 -1.00 13.44
C THR A 247 7.92 -1.30 11.97
N GLY A 248 7.86 -0.26 11.17
CA GLY A 248 7.71 -0.42 9.76
C GLY A 248 8.91 -1.15 9.13
N GLY A 249 10.16 -0.87 9.54
CA GLY A 249 11.36 -1.59 9.06
C GLY A 249 11.28 -3.10 9.33
N VAL A 250 10.76 -3.49 10.50
CA VAL A 250 10.54 -4.90 10.85
C VAL A 250 9.49 -5.53 9.93
N ILE A 251 8.36 -4.86 9.72
CA ILE A 251 7.28 -5.35 8.83
C ILE A 251 7.82 -5.61 7.42
N VAL A 252 8.52 -4.64 6.83
CA VAL A 252 9.08 -4.78 5.47
C VAL A 252 10.11 -5.88 5.39
N THR A 253 10.98 -6.00 6.39
CA THR A 253 11.97 -7.07 6.44
C THR A 253 11.31 -8.44 6.46
N LEU A 254 10.25 -8.62 7.26
CA LEU A 254 9.47 -9.86 7.29
C LEU A 254 8.80 -10.15 5.93
N GLN A 255 8.18 -9.15 5.32
CA GLN A 255 7.58 -9.29 3.99
C GLN A 255 8.62 -9.66 2.93
N THR A 256 9.79 -9.02 2.96
CA THR A 256 10.89 -9.32 2.04
C THR A 256 11.40 -10.73 2.22
N LEU A 257 11.57 -11.20 3.45
CA LEU A 257 11.99 -12.59 3.73
C LEU A 257 10.96 -13.59 3.18
N LEU A 258 9.67 -13.36 3.39
CA LEU A 258 8.60 -14.22 2.86
C LEU A 258 8.56 -14.18 1.33
N PHE A 259 8.78 -13.02 0.72
CA PHE A 259 8.91 -12.90 -0.73
C PHE A 259 10.09 -13.71 -1.26
N LEU A 260 11.26 -13.62 -0.64
CA LEU A 260 12.44 -14.39 -1.03
C LEU A 260 12.20 -15.90 -0.89
N VAL A 261 11.56 -16.34 0.19
CA VAL A 261 11.18 -17.75 0.36
C VAL A 261 10.22 -18.17 -0.75
N ALA A 262 9.19 -17.39 -1.03
CA ALA A 262 8.27 -17.68 -2.12
C ALA A 262 8.99 -17.70 -3.47
N PHE A 263 9.89 -16.77 -3.73
CA PHE A 263 10.66 -16.69 -4.97
C PHE A 263 11.60 -17.90 -5.16
N LEU A 264 12.18 -18.43 -4.09
CA LEU A 264 13.04 -19.62 -4.17
C LEU A 264 12.23 -20.92 -4.37
N PHE A 265 11.11 -21.07 -3.64
CA PHE A 265 10.39 -22.35 -3.51
C PHE A 265 9.03 -22.37 -4.23
N SER A 266 8.59 -21.28 -4.88
CA SER A 266 7.30 -21.25 -5.56
C SER A 266 7.16 -22.39 -6.56
N PRO A 267 6.01 -23.09 -6.60
CA PRO A 267 5.73 -24.14 -7.57
C PRO A 267 5.62 -23.59 -9.00
N LYS A 268 5.35 -22.27 -9.16
CA LYS A 268 5.10 -21.63 -10.45
C LYS A 268 6.36 -20.99 -11.03
N TYR A 269 7.04 -20.16 -10.26
CA TYR A 269 8.19 -19.35 -10.71
C TYR A 269 9.44 -19.53 -9.86
N GLY A 270 9.43 -20.48 -8.92
CA GLY A 270 10.55 -20.71 -8.01
C GLY A 270 11.82 -21.14 -8.74
N LEU A 271 12.93 -20.55 -8.37
CA LEU A 271 14.24 -20.85 -8.97
C LEU A 271 14.62 -22.33 -8.80
N LEU A 272 14.35 -22.92 -7.64
CA LEU A 272 14.71 -24.31 -7.33
C LEU A 272 13.75 -25.33 -7.97
N THR A 273 12.48 -24.98 -8.13
CA THR A 273 11.48 -25.87 -8.76
C THR A 273 11.59 -25.86 -10.27
N ARG A 274 12.02 -24.75 -10.89
CA ARG A 274 12.25 -24.62 -12.32
C ARG A 274 13.39 -25.52 -12.77
N ASN A 275 14.47 -25.60 -12.01
CA ASN A 275 15.60 -26.46 -12.32
C ASN A 275 15.24 -27.96 -12.23
N LYS A 276 14.37 -28.38 -11.31
CA LYS A 276 13.88 -29.77 -11.26
C LYS A 276 13.08 -30.16 -12.50
N LYS A 277 12.16 -29.30 -12.96
CA LYS A 277 11.37 -29.56 -14.16
C LYS A 277 12.21 -29.55 -15.46
N ALA A 278 13.30 -28.80 -15.49
CA ALA A 278 14.22 -28.80 -16.63
C ALA A 278 15.05 -30.10 -16.70
N VAL A 279 15.37 -30.70 -15.56
CA VAL A 279 16.13 -31.97 -15.46
C VAL A 279 15.22 -33.20 -15.71
N GLU A 280 13.93 -33.15 -15.35
CA GLU A 280 12.98 -34.24 -15.59
C GLU A 280 12.52 -34.34 -17.07
N ASN A 281 12.75 -33.29 -17.89
CA ASN A 281 12.39 -33.26 -19.31
C ASN A 281 13.60 -33.49 -20.26
N VAL A 282 14.73 -33.92 -19.75
CA VAL A 282 15.93 -34.38 -20.47
C VAL A 282 16.11 -35.85 -20.26
#